data_364d18eda7d7387874fb76c347512687
#
_entry.id   364d18eda7d7387874fb76c347512687
#
_cell.length_a   1.000
_cell.length_b   1.000
_cell.length_c   1.000
_cell.angle_alpha   90.00
_cell.angle_beta   90.00
_cell.angle_gamma   90.00
#
_symmetry.space_group_name_H-M   'P 1'
#
loop_
_entity.id
_entity.type
_entity.pdbx_description
1 polymer ?
#
loop_
_entity_poly.entity_id
_entity_poly.type
_entity_poly.pdbx_seq_one_letter_code
_entity_poly.pdbx_strand_id
1 'polypeptide(L)'
;MSACVDTNVLVRHLTGDPPEMAARATAYLRRESELLLTDLVAAETVSVLESFYGAPREQVAEAIRSLLALASVVSVDTALLLRAVEVYETDRLDFAEAYLVACAESTGVSKIASFDKTIDRIGTVERVEPRGR
;
A
#
# COMPACT_ATOMS: atom_id res chain seq x y z
N MET A 1 21.09 -3.21 -10.79
CA MET A 1 21.13 -4.27 -9.77
C MET A 1 19.76 -4.48 -9.18
N SER A 2 19.37 -5.72 -8.98
CA SER A 2 18.06 -6.05 -8.38
C SER A 2 18.19 -6.19 -6.88
N ALA A 3 17.21 -5.66 -6.16
CA ALA A 3 17.13 -5.78 -4.70
C ALA A 3 15.67 -5.69 -4.25
N CYS A 4 15.40 -6.24 -3.07
CA CYS A 4 14.14 -5.91 -2.37
C CYS A 4 14.37 -4.62 -1.62
N VAL A 5 13.41 -3.71 -1.65
CA VAL A 5 13.52 -2.45 -0.94
C VAL A 5 12.78 -2.53 0.40
N ASP A 6 13.43 -2.05 1.46
CA ASP A 6 12.85 -2.05 2.80
C ASP A 6 12.07 -0.77 3.06
N THR A 7 11.14 -0.86 3.98
CA THR A 7 10.27 0.24 4.38
C THR A 7 11.05 1.50 4.76
N ASN A 8 12.15 1.36 5.51
CA ASN A 8 12.89 2.53 5.97
C ASN A 8 13.52 3.34 4.81
N VAL A 9 13.88 2.71 3.72
CA VAL A 9 14.38 3.40 2.52
C VAL A 9 13.26 4.23 1.91
N LEU A 10 12.08 3.65 1.77
CA LEU A 10 10.91 4.32 1.18
C LEU A 10 10.43 5.47 2.04
N VAL A 11 10.32 5.26 3.35
CA VAL A 11 9.84 6.28 4.28
C VAL A 11 10.79 7.48 4.32
N ARG A 12 12.09 7.25 4.34
CA ARG A 12 13.06 8.34 4.30
C ARG A 12 12.98 9.14 3.01
N HIS A 13 12.86 8.45 1.90
CA HIS A 13 12.66 9.11 0.61
C HIS A 13 11.39 9.98 0.60
N LEU A 14 10.28 9.43 1.10
CA LEU A 14 8.98 10.11 1.08
C LEU A 14 8.90 11.29 2.05
N THR A 15 9.54 11.18 3.20
CA THR A 15 9.42 12.19 4.26
C THR A 15 10.57 13.20 4.29
N GLY A 16 11.70 12.89 3.66
CA GLY A 16 12.88 13.74 3.74
C GLY A 16 13.57 13.71 5.11
N ASP A 17 13.28 12.72 5.94
CA ASP A 17 13.70 12.68 7.34
C ASP A 17 14.43 11.37 7.69
N PRO A 18 15.64 11.42 8.24
CA PRO A 18 16.49 12.62 8.38
C PRO A 18 17.10 13.02 7.02
N PRO A 19 17.44 14.31 6.84
CA PRO A 19 17.79 14.82 5.51
C PRO A 19 18.91 14.07 4.78
N GLU A 20 19.99 13.72 5.49
CA GLU A 20 21.12 13.02 4.88
C GLU A 20 20.73 11.63 4.39
N MET A 21 20.06 10.85 5.21
CA MET A 21 19.61 9.51 4.86
C MET A 21 18.54 9.54 3.78
N ALA A 22 17.67 10.56 3.83
CA ALA A 22 16.65 10.75 2.81
C ALA A 22 17.27 11.04 1.45
N ALA A 23 18.31 11.87 1.39
CA ALA A 23 19.00 12.17 0.15
C ALA A 23 19.65 10.91 -0.45
N ARG A 24 20.24 10.07 0.41
CA ARG A 24 20.84 8.80 0.00
C ARG A 24 19.78 7.82 -0.51
N ALA A 25 18.64 7.74 0.18
CA ALA A 25 17.53 6.88 -0.23
C ALA A 25 16.99 7.31 -1.60
N THR A 26 16.77 8.59 -1.79
CA THR A 26 16.29 9.14 -3.06
C THR A 26 17.26 8.87 -4.20
N ALA A 27 18.56 9.08 -3.96
CA ALA A 27 19.59 8.82 -4.97
C ALA A 27 19.62 7.34 -5.34
N TYR A 28 19.48 6.46 -4.35
CA TYR A 28 19.46 5.01 -4.57
C TYR A 28 18.26 4.61 -5.43
N LEU A 29 17.07 5.07 -5.09
CA LEU A 29 15.85 4.79 -5.84
C LEU A 29 15.91 5.27 -7.29
N ARG A 30 16.64 6.36 -7.53
CA ARG A 30 16.75 6.93 -8.89
C ARG A 30 17.77 6.22 -9.77
N ARG A 31 18.83 5.65 -9.17
CA ARG A 31 19.91 5.06 -9.95
C ARG A 31 19.77 3.56 -10.18
N GLU A 32 19.03 2.85 -9.34
CA GLU A 32 18.89 1.41 -9.47
C GLU A 32 17.89 1.04 -10.56
N SER A 33 18.02 -0.19 -11.09
CA SER A 33 17.21 -0.62 -12.22
C SER A 33 15.98 -1.45 -11.82
N GLU A 34 16.12 -2.28 -10.79
CA GLU A 34 15.03 -3.15 -10.35
C GLU A 34 15.01 -3.24 -8.82
N LEU A 35 14.01 -2.62 -8.22
CA LEU A 35 13.80 -2.64 -6.78
C LEU A 35 12.43 -3.23 -6.51
N LEU A 36 12.37 -4.41 -5.93
CA LEU A 36 11.11 -5.08 -5.63
C LEU A 36 10.46 -4.44 -4.41
N LEU A 37 9.28 -3.89 -4.60
CA LEU A 37 8.40 -3.41 -3.55
C LEU A 37 7.37 -4.52 -3.29
N THR A 38 7.50 -5.17 -2.14
CA THR A 38 6.55 -6.21 -1.76
C THR A 38 5.26 -5.59 -1.23
N ASP A 39 4.18 -6.36 -1.29
CA ASP A 39 2.88 -5.92 -0.75
C ASP A 39 2.98 -5.63 0.75
N LEU A 40 3.75 -6.46 1.47
CA LEU A 40 3.94 -6.27 2.90
C LEU A 40 4.65 -4.96 3.22
N VAL A 41 5.69 -4.63 2.46
CA VAL A 41 6.43 -3.37 2.63
C VAL A 41 5.55 -2.17 2.26
N ALA A 42 4.71 -2.30 1.24
CA ALA A 42 3.75 -1.26 0.91
C ALA A 42 2.79 -0.99 2.08
N ALA A 43 2.24 -2.04 2.67
CA ALA A 43 1.35 -1.93 3.82
C ALA A 43 2.06 -1.31 5.04
N GLU A 44 3.29 -1.73 5.30
CA GLU A 44 4.09 -1.18 6.41
C GLU A 44 4.41 0.29 6.18
N THR A 45 4.69 0.68 4.95
CA THR A 45 4.92 2.08 4.58
C THR A 45 3.69 2.94 4.88
N VAL A 46 2.51 2.46 4.50
CA VAL A 46 1.24 3.14 4.84
C VAL A 46 1.13 3.31 6.36
N SER A 47 1.36 2.24 7.11
CA SER A 47 1.25 2.25 8.57
C SER A 47 2.19 3.27 9.22
N VAL A 48 3.44 3.33 8.78
CA VAL A 48 4.42 4.27 9.32
C VAL A 48 4.04 5.72 9.00
N LEU A 49 3.61 5.99 7.76
CA LEU A 49 3.20 7.33 7.36
C LEU A 49 2.00 7.80 8.19
N GLU A 50 1.04 6.93 8.45
CA GLU A 50 -0.14 7.25 9.26
C GLU A 50 0.20 7.42 10.74
N SER A 51 0.87 6.42 11.32
CA SER A 51 1.03 6.32 12.77
C SER A 51 2.15 7.21 13.31
N PHE A 52 3.27 7.25 12.62
CA PHE A 52 4.44 7.99 13.08
C PHE A 52 4.43 9.44 12.58
N TYR A 53 4.08 9.66 11.33
CA TYR A 53 4.11 10.99 10.72
C TYR A 53 2.75 11.68 10.71
N GLY A 54 1.67 10.98 11.06
CA GLY A 54 0.33 11.56 11.07
C GLY A 54 -0.13 12.04 9.70
N ALA A 55 0.36 11.46 8.62
CA ALA A 55 0.02 11.88 7.28
C ALA A 55 -1.48 11.61 7.00
N PRO A 56 -2.20 12.56 6.40
CA PRO A 56 -3.58 12.33 6.02
C PRO A 56 -3.70 11.29 4.90
N ARG A 57 -4.83 10.64 4.84
CA ARG A 57 -5.10 9.52 3.92
C ARG A 57 -4.76 9.85 2.47
N GLU A 58 -5.13 11.02 2.01
CA GLU A 58 -4.87 11.46 0.64
C GLU A 58 -3.38 11.57 0.33
N GLN A 59 -2.60 12.04 1.29
CA GLN A 59 -1.14 12.12 1.15
C GLN A 59 -0.50 10.73 1.15
N VAL A 60 -0.99 9.83 1.99
CA VAL A 60 -0.49 8.45 2.03
C VAL A 60 -0.77 7.76 0.69
N ALA A 61 -1.97 7.90 0.17
CA ALA A 61 -2.36 7.33 -1.11
C ALA A 61 -1.46 7.83 -2.24
N GLU A 62 -1.23 9.15 -2.30
CA GLU A 62 -0.38 9.77 -3.31
C GLU A 62 1.08 9.30 -3.17
N ALA A 63 1.56 9.16 -1.94
CA ALA A 63 2.90 8.68 -1.69
C ALA A 63 3.10 7.27 -2.26
N ILE A 64 2.17 6.36 -2.01
CA ILE A 64 2.26 4.99 -2.54
C ILE A 64 2.19 5.00 -4.07
N ARG A 65 1.30 5.79 -4.66
CA ARG A 65 1.23 5.93 -6.12
C ARG A 65 2.55 6.43 -6.70
N SER A 66 3.19 7.39 -6.04
CA SER A 66 4.46 7.92 -6.50
C SER A 66 5.57 6.87 -6.48
N LEU A 67 5.58 5.99 -5.48
CA LEU A 67 6.52 4.88 -5.42
C LEU A 67 6.29 3.89 -6.57
N LEU A 68 5.03 3.55 -6.82
CA LEU A 68 4.68 2.61 -7.90
C LEU A 68 4.96 3.19 -9.28
N ALA A 69 5.04 4.52 -9.40
CA ALA A 69 5.36 5.21 -10.65
C ALA A 69 6.85 5.33 -10.92
N LEU A 70 7.73 5.05 -9.94
CA LEU A 70 9.17 5.11 -10.14
C LEU A 70 9.61 4.02 -11.12
N ALA A 71 10.44 4.41 -12.10
CA ALA A 71 10.91 3.49 -13.13
C ALA A 71 11.68 2.30 -12.55
N SER A 72 12.37 2.49 -11.44
CA SER A 72 13.17 1.45 -10.77
C SER A 72 12.34 0.49 -9.94
N VAL A 73 11.11 0.85 -9.56
CA VAL A 73 10.30 0.06 -8.67
C VAL A 73 9.45 -0.94 -9.46
N VAL A 74 9.55 -2.20 -9.06
CA VAL A 74 8.72 -3.27 -9.59
C VAL A 74 7.96 -3.92 -8.43
N SER A 75 6.77 -4.45 -8.71
CA SER A 75 5.95 -5.15 -7.72
C SER A 75 5.43 -6.44 -8.33
N VAL A 76 4.97 -7.37 -7.50
CA VAL A 76 4.42 -8.65 -7.98
C VAL A 76 3.16 -8.39 -8.81
N ASP A 77 2.30 -7.48 -8.35
CA ASP A 77 1.09 -7.11 -9.06
C ASP A 77 0.77 -5.64 -8.80
N THR A 78 1.23 -4.78 -9.70
CA THR A 78 1.06 -3.33 -9.57
C THR A 78 -0.42 -2.93 -9.64
N ALA A 79 -1.21 -3.57 -10.49
CA ALA A 79 -2.63 -3.26 -10.61
C ALA A 79 -3.37 -3.56 -9.30
N LEU A 80 -3.01 -4.65 -8.63
CA LEU A 80 -3.57 -5.02 -7.33
C LEU A 80 -3.30 -3.94 -6.28
N LEU A 81 -2.05 -3.49 -6.18
CA LEU A 81 -1.66 -2.44 -5.23
C LEU A 81 -2.34 -1.12 -5.53
N LEU A 82 -2.44 -0.74 -6.80
CA LEU A 82 -3.14 0.48 -7.21
C LEU A 82 -4.61 0.42 -6.85
N ARG A 83 -5.26 -0.74 -7.01
CA ARG A 83 -6.66 -0.91 -6.60
C ARG A 83 -6.80 -0.80 -5.09
N ALA A 84 -5.89 -1.41 -4.33
CA ALA A 84 -5.90 -1.30 -2.87
C ALA A 84 -5.78 0.16 -2.41
N VAL A 85 -4.89 0.92 -3.04
CA VAL A 85 -4.72 2.35 -2.75
C VAL A 85 -6.00 3.13 -3.06
N GLU A 86 -6.66 2.83 -4.18
CA GLU A 86 -7.92 3.49 -4.55
C GLU A 86 -9.02 3.23 -3.52
N VAL A 87 -9.21 1.99 -3.10
CA VAL A 87 -10.20 1.63 -2.07
C VAL A 87 -9.86 2.31 -0.74
N TYR A 88 -8.59 2.29 -0.37
CA TYR A 88 -8.09 2.96 0.82
C TYR A 88 -8.43 4.46 0.82
N GLU A 89 -8.16 5.13 -0.27
CA GLU A 89 -8.36 6.58 -0.38
C GLU A 89 -9.84 6.94 -0.52
N THR A 90 -10.52 6.30 -1.46
CA THR A 90 -11.88 6.69 -1.88
C THR A 90 -12.94 6.16 -0.93
N ASP A 91 -12.85 4.88 -0.58
CA ASP A 91 -13.85 4.22 0.26
C ASP A 91 -13.49 4.25 1.74
N ARG A 92 -12.29 4.73 2.06
CA ARG A 92 -11.82 5.01 3.41
C ARG A 92 -11.75 3.76 4.30
N LEU A 93 -11.40 2.63 3.73
CA LEU A 93 -11.06 1.43 4.47
C LEU A 93 -9.60 1.51 4.96
N ASP A 94 -9.27 0.79 6.02
CA ASP A 94 -7.88 0.57 6.39
C ASP A 94 -7.17 -0.12 5.24
N PHE A 95 -5.88 0.15 5.09
CA PHE A 95 -5.14 -0.38 3.95
C PHE A 95 -5.18 -1.91 3.88
N ALA A 96 -5.07 -2.59 5.02
CA ALA A 96 -5.14 -4.06 5.05
C ALA A 96 -6.48 -4.57 4.51
N GLU A 97 -7.57 -3.92 4.86
CA GLU A 97 -8.92 -4.28 4.37
C GLU A 97 -9.10 -3.90 2.91
N ALA A 98 -8.57 -2.73 2.52
CA ALA A 98 -8.56 -2.31 1.11
C ALA A 98 -7.82 -3.33 0.25
N TYR A 99 -6.71 -3.86 0.77
CA TYR A 99 -5.95 -4.90 0.09
C TYR A 99 -6.73 -6.21 -0.03
N LEU A 100 -7.46 -6.62 1.02
CA LEU A 100 -8.35 -7.79 0.95
C LEU A 100 -9.41 -7.63 -0.14
N VAL A 101 -10.01 -6.44 -0.24
CA VAL A 101 -10.99 -6.15 -1.30
C VAL A 101 -10.35 -6.32 -2.67
N ALA A 102 -9.17 -5.73 -2.88
CA ALA A 102 -8.47 -5.84 -4.15
C ALA A 102 -8.15 -7.30 -4.48
N CYS A 103 -7.74 -8.10 -3.50
CA CYS A 103 -7.48 -9.53 -3.69
C CYS A 103 -8.75 -10.30 -4.05
N ALA A 104 -9.86 -10.02 -3.36
CA ALA A 104 -11.14 -10.67 -3.63
C ALA A 104 -11.60 -10.38 -5.07
N GLU A 105 -11.49 -9.14 -5.49
CA GLU A 105 -11.83 -8.75 -6.86
C GLU A 105 -10.91 -9.43 -7.89
N SER A 106 -9.60 -9.40 -7.62
CA SER A 106 -8.59 -9.93 -8.54
C SER A 106 -8.70 -11.44 -8.74
N THR A 107 -9.07 -12.17 -7.69
CA THR A 107 -9.16 -13.64 -7.73
C THR A 107 -10.57 -14.14 -8.07
N GLY A 108 -11.56 -13.26 -8.14
CA GLY A 108 -12.94 -13.64 -8.38
C GLY A 108 -13.62 -14.29 -7.17
N VAL A 109 -13.01 -14.20 -6.00
CA VAL A 109 -13.56 -14.80 -4.77
C VAL A 109 -14.80 -14.07 -4.27
N SER A 110 -14.97 -12.82 -4.52
CA SER A 110 -16.13 -11.97 -4.25
C SER A 110 -16.63 -11.86 -2.79
N LYS A 111 -16.23 -12.75 -1.88
CA LYS A 111 -16.68 -12.72 -0.48
C LYS A 111 -15.50 -12.49 0.47
N ILE A 112 -15.75 -11.73 1.52
CA ILE A 112 -14.77 -11.46 2.58
C ILE A 112 -15.41 -11.79 3.92
N ALA A 113 -14.85 -12.77 4.63
CA ALA A 113 -15.28 -13.09 5.99
C ALA A 113 -14.71 -12.06 6.95
N SER A 114 -15.57 -11.27 7.58
CA SER A 114 -15.12 -10.19 8.47
C SER A 114 -16.26 -9.71 9.36
N PHE A 115 -15.89 -9.25 10.57
CA PHE A 115 -16.79 -8.52 11.45
C PHE A 115 -16.80 -7.01 11.16
N ASP A 116 -15.87 -6.54 10.36
CA ASP A 116 -15.74 -5.10 10.09
C ASP A 116 -16.74 -4.66 9.01
N LYS A 117 -17.71 -3.87 9.45
CA LYS A 117 -18.81 -3.40 8.60
C LYS A 117 -18.39 -2.37 7.56
N THR A 118 -17.19 -1.79 7.67
CA THR A 118 -16.71 -0.84 6.66
C THR A 118 -16.56 -1.49 5.29
N ILE A 119 -16.34 -2.81 5.24
CA ILE A 119 -16.28 -3.56 3.99
C ILE A 119 -17.58 -3.48 3.21
N ASP A 120 -18.71 -3.27 3.88
CA ASP A 120 -20.02 -3.13 3.23
C ASP A 120 -20.09 -1.88 2.31
N ARG A 121 -19.14 -0.97 2.45
CA ARG A 121 -19.04 0.21 1.56
C ARG A 121 -18.70 -0.16 0.13
N ILE A 122 -18.18 -1.37 -0.10
CA ILE A 122 -17.66 -1.79 -1.41
C ILE A 122 -18.69 -2.69 -2.09
N GLY A 123 -19.24 -2.21 -3.21
CA GLY A 123 -20.30 -2.94 -3.92
C GLY A 123 -19.82 -4.17 -4.70
N THR A 124 -18.51 -4.31 -4.92
CA THR A 124 -17.94 -5.42 -5.69
C THR A 124 -17.71 -6.68 -4.89
N VAL A 125 -17.81 -6.60 -3.57
CA VAL A 125 -17.60 -7.72 -2.66
C VAL A 125 -18.76 -7.86 -1.70
N GLU A 126 -18.94 -9.05 -1.16
CA GLU A 126 -19.93 -9.35 -0.13
C GLU A 126 -19.23 -9.69 1.17
N ARG A 127 -19.56 -8.97 2.24
CA ARG A 127 -19.04 -9.32 3.56
C ARG A 127 -19.87 -10.46 4.15
N VAL A 128 -19.19 -11.48 4.62
CA VAL A 128 -19.81 -12.59 5.32
C VAL A 128 -19.40 -12.51 6.78
N GLU A 129 -20.37 -12.28 7.65
CA GLU A 129 -20.11 -12.23 9.08
C GLU A 129 -20.14 -13.66 9.64
N PRO A 130 -19.03 -14.12 10.26
CA PRO A 130 -19.01 -15.46 10.83
C PRO A 130 -20.09 -15.64 11.89
N ARG A 131 -20.77 -16.77 11.84
CA ARG A 131 -21.84 -17.11 12.80
C ARG A 131 -21.36 -18.18 13.75
N GLY A 132 -21.91 -18.17 14.96
CA GLY A 132 -21.79 -19.27 15.87
C GLY A 132 -22.64 -20.45 15.41
N ARG A 133 -22.54 -21.54 16.09
CA ARG A 133 -23.33 -22.74 15.80
C ARG A 133 -24.76 -22.57 16.21
#